data_201400033c40b77ceda8f75bb0c63be0
#
_entry.id   201400033c40b77ceda8f75bb0c63be0
#
_cell.length_a   1.000
_cell.length_b   1.000
_cell.length_c   1.000
_cell.angle_alpha   90.00
_cell.angle_beta   90.00
_cell.angle_gamma   90.00
#
_symmetry.space_group_name_H-M   'P 1'
#
loop_
_entity.id
_entity.type
_entity.pdbx_description
1 polymer ?
#
loop_
_entity_poly.entity_id
_entity_poly.type
_entity_poly.pdbx_seq_one_letter_code
_entity_poly.pdbx_strand_id
1 'polypeptide(L)'
;MGLVEVIAAGIVVATSNSLVMVAELFSGSFEFISVVFIYMAARTLRRDKCGLYNYGIGKFENIGSLFVGLFMVVGILILVPETVLRMRHPAQVTGITIWVAVGLAALFLCANARAVAVSRRARRENPAPIVQAYAQIYVVKSLMDSVVFATLIVTLSVHAVWVEYLDAVAAVVIVLIMIYSAWDLIRHAIRDLLDQSLAEPLQLLITKALVTHFDAYSALHEVRSRSSGRAVYIEIFLGFEPSMTIGAMPSRRRSRTRRYW
;
A
#
# COMPACT_ATOMS: atom_id res chain seq x y z
N MET A 1 15.45 2.36 6.21
CA MET A 1 15.87 1.35 5.23
C MET A 1 15.71 1.84 3.81
N GLY A 2 14.56 2.31 3.36
CA GLY A 2 14.33 2.70 1.97
C GLY A 2 15.36 3.64 1.34
N LEU A 3 15.87 4.66 2.05
CA LEU A 3 16.89 5.55 1.48
C LEU A 3 18.22 4.82 1.20
N VAL A 4 18.64 3.95 2.11
CA VAL A 4 19.89 3.17 1.93
C VAL A 4 19.74 2.20 0.75
N GLU A 5 18.57 1.60 0.61
CA GLU A 5 18.22 0.71 -0.49
C GLU A 5 18.25 1.45 -1.85
N VAL A 6 17.64 2.62 -1.93
CA VAL A 6 17.64 3.46 -3.14
C VAL A 6 19.07 3.85 -3.54
N ILE A 7 19.89 4.28 -2.58
CA ILE A 7 21.29 4.66 -2.86
C ILE A 7 22.10 3.44 -3.31
N ALA A 8 21.99 2.32 -2.61
CA ALA A 8 22.72 1.09 -2.94
C ALA A 8 22.29 0.52 -4.30
N ALA A 9 20.99 0.43 -4.56
CA ALA A 9 20.46 0.00 -5.84
C ALA A 9 20.88 0.95 -6.98
N GLY A 10 20.87 2.27 -6.76
CA GLY A 10 21.31 3.27 -7.71
C GLY A 10 22.79 3.11 -8.12
N ILE A 11 23.68 2.86 -7.16
CA ILE A 11 25.10 2.58 -7.44
C ILE A 11 25.26 1.32 -8.28
N VAL A 12 24.53 0.25 -7.95
CA VAL A 12 24.60 -0.99 -8.71
C VAL A 12 24.01 -0.82 -10.11
N VAL A 13 22.90 -0.14 -10.27
CA VAL A 13 22.30 0.17 -11.58
C VAL A 13 23.29 0.94 -12.47
N ALA A 14 24.00 1.92 -11.92
CA ALA A 14 24.98 2.70 -12.65
C ALA A 14 26.21 1.88 -13.12
N THR A 15 26.46 0.74 -12.48
CA THR A 15 27.64 -0.11 -12.74
C THR A 15 27.30 -1.49 -13.32
N SER A 16 26.07 -1.98 -13.11
CA SER A 16 25.58 -3.26 -13.61
C SER A 16 24.56 -3.06 -14.71
N ASN A 17 24.68 -3.53 -15.83
CA ASN A 17 23.70 -3.40 -16.91
C ASN A 17 22.48 -4.34 -16.71
N SER A 18 21.98 -4.51 -15.46
CA SER A 18 20.87 -5.41 -15.12
C SER A 18 19.53 -4.67 -15.01
N LEU A 19 18.54 -5.12 -15.78
CA LEU A 19 17.16 -4.60 -15.71
C LEU A 19 16.48 -4.91 -14.37
N VAL A 20 16.79 -6.07 -13.79
CA VAL A 20 16.25 -6.48 -12.51
C VAL A 20 16.70 -5.51 -11.41
N MET A 21 17.93 -5.00 -11.48
CA MET A 21 18.42 -4.00 -10.54
C MET A 21 17.77 -2.61 -10.76
N VAL A 22 17.42 -2.27 -12.00
CA VAL A 22 16.63 -1.06 -12.30
C VAL A 22 15.22 -1.18 -11.68
N ALA A 23 14.58 -2.34 -11.82
CA ALA A 23 13.29 -2.61 -11.20
C ALA A 23 13.36 -2.52 -9.66
N GLU A 24 14.45 -3.01 -9.06
CA GLU A 24 14.72 -2.93 -7.62
C GLU A 24 14.90 -1.46 -7.16
N LEU A 25 15.60 -0.64 -7.94
CA LEU A 25 15.73 0.80 -7.68
C LEU A 25 14.36 1.49 -7.64
N PHE A 26 13.47 1.20 -8.60
CA PHE A 26 12.11 1.73 -8.58
C PHE A 26 11.33 1.22 -7.37
N SER A 27 11.39 -0.07 -7.06
CA SER A 27 10.73 -0.66 -5.90
C SER A 27 11.15 0.00 -4.57
N GLY A 28 12.45 0.16 -4.35
CA GLY A 28 13.00 0.88 -3.18
C GLY A 28 12.58 2.35 -3.12
N SER A 29 12.52 3.02 -4.29
CA SER A 29 12.07 4.40 -4.38
C SER A 29 10.60 4.55 -3.98
N PHE A 30 9.72 3.62 -4.39
CA PHE A 30 8.31 3.62 -3.98
C PHE A 30 8.15 3.46 -2.47
N GLU A 31 8.92 2.56 -1.87
CA GLU A 31 8.91 2.36 -0.42
C GLU A 31 9.35 3.64 0.31
N PHE A 32 10.46 4.24 -0.12
CA PHE A 32 10.95 5.47 0.48
C PHE A 32 9.92 6.61 0.40
N ILE A 33 9.30 6.84 -0.77
CA ILE A 33 8.27 7.85 -0.97
C ILE A 33 7.05 7.55 -0.06
N SER A 34 6.61 6.29 0.01
CA SER A 34 5.50 5.88 0.87
C SER A 34 5.77 6.20 2.34
N VAL A 35 6.96 5.88 2.84
CA VAL A 35 7.37 6.17 4.23
C VAL A 35 7.39 7.67 4.49
N VAL A 36 7.90 8.49 3.55
CA VAL A 36 7.91 9.95 3.68
C VAL A 36 6.49 10.50 3.77
N PHE A 37 5.56 10.05 2.91
CA PHE A 37 4.15 10.49 2.97
C PHE A 37 3.48 10.11 4.28
N ILE A 38 3.69 8.89 4.77
CA ILE A 38 3.12 8.43 6.04
C ILE A 38 3.68 9.25 7.21
N TYR A 39 4.99 9.53 7.20
CA TYR A 39 5.61 10.38 8.21
C TYR A 39 5.04 11.81 8.17
N MET A 40 4.87 12.40 6.99
CA MET A 40 4.28 13.72 6.82
C MET A 40 2.84 13.75 7.33
N ALA A 41 2.03 12.75 6.98
CA ALA A 41 0.65 12.61 7.46
C ALA A 41 0.61 12.51 8.99
N ALA A 42 1.43 11.63 9.58
CA ALA A 42 1.52 11.47 11.03
C ALA A 42 1.98 12.74 11.76
N ARG A 43 2.95 13.48 11.19
CA ARG A 43 3.43 14.76 11.73
C ARG A 43 2.37 15.84 11.68
N THR A 44 1.58 15.88 10.60
CA THR A 44 0.49 16.86 10.44
C THR A 44 -0.63 16.59 11.43
N LEU A 45 -0.96 15.31 11.67
CA LEU A 45 -1.91 14.88 12.69
C LEU A 45 -1.51 15.30 14.12
N ARG A 46 -0.21 15.27 14.44
CA ARG A 46 0.28 15.66 15.78
C ARG A 46 0.25 17.17 16.04
N ARG A 47 0.15 18.01 15.00
CA ARG A 47 0.22 19.47 15.12
C ARG A 47 -1.12 20.17 15.40
N ASP A 48 -2.14 19.46 15.89
CA ASP A 48 -3.46 19.99 16.31
C ASP A 48 -4.15 20.95 15.31
N LYS A 49 -3.83 20.84 14.03
CA LYS A 49 -4.55 21.57 12.96
C LYS A 49 -5.91 20.95 12.63
N CYS A 50 -6.38 20.04 13.48
CA CYS A 50 -7.68 19.37 13.31
C CYS A 50 -8.88 20.35 13.30
N GLY A 51 -8.73 21.54 13.89
CA GLY A 51 -9.78 22.56 13.87
C GLY A 51 -10.08 23.18 12.50
N LEU A 52 -9.15 23.05 11.52
CA LEU A 52 -9.34 23.57 10.16
C LEU A 52 -10.08 22.59 9.23
N TYR A 53 -10.15 21.31 9.61
CA TYR A 53 -10.75 20.26 8.78
C TYR A 53 -11.83 19.52 9.58
N ASN A 54 -13.09 19.75 9.24
CA ASN A 54 -14.26 19.18 9.96
C ASN A 54 -14.23 17.64 10.03
N TYR A 55 -13.64 16.97 9.05
CA TYR A 55 -13.56 15.51 8.95
C TYR A 55 -12.13 14.97 9.15
N GLY A 56 -11.21 15.84 9.64
CA GLY A 56 -9.80 15.47 9.81
C GLY A 56 -9.02 15.41 8.50
N ILE A 57 -7.75 14.98 8.62
CA ILE A 57 -6.81 14.91 7.50
C ILE A 57 -6.54 13.46 7.03
N GLY A 58 -7.47 12.53 7.32
CA GLY A 58 -7.34 11.13 6.92
C GLY A 58 -7.18 10.93 5.41
N LYS A 59 -7.80 11.80 4.60
CA LYS A 59 -7.66 11.77 3.14
C LYS A 59 -6.25 12.12 2.62
N PHE A 60 -5.42 12.76 3.42
CA PHE A 60 -4.01 13.02 3.07
C PHE A 60 -3.20 11.72 2.87
N GLU A 61 -3.55 10.69 3.64
CA GLU A 61 -2.95 9.36 3.50
C GLU A 61 -3.30 8.74 2.13
N ASN A 62 -4.55 8.90 1.70
CA ASN A 62 -5.03 8.40 0.40
C ASN A 62 -4.43 9.17 -0.78
N ILE A 63 -4.22 10.49 -0.65
CA ILE A 63 -3.48 11.29 -1.64
C ILE A 63 -2.04 10.78 -1.75
N GLY A 64 -1.37 10.49 -0.64
CA GLY A 64 -0.04 9.90 -0.63
C GLY A 64 0.00 8.56 -1.37
N SER A 65 -0.96 7.68 -1.10
CA SER A 65 -1.10 6.39 -1.79
C SER A 65 -1.32 6.55 -3.29
N LEU A 66 -2.13 7.53 -3.71
CA LEU A 66 -2.35 7.84 -5.13
C LEU A 66 -1.04 8.30 -5.81
N PHE A 67 -0.27 9.18 -5.16
CA PHE A 67 1.03 9.62 -5.69
C PHE A 67 2.01 8.46 -5.85
N VAL A 68 2.08 7.57 -4.87
CA VAL A 68 2.92 6.36 -4.95
C VAL A 68 2.48 5.48 -6.13
N GLY A 69 1.18 5.24 -6.28
CA GLY A 69 0.64 4.46 -7.40
C GLY A 69 0.96 5.08 -8.76
N LEU A 70 0.82 6.41 -8.91
CA LEU A 70 1.19 7.12 -10.14
C LEU A 70 2.70 7.04 -10.43
N PHE A 71 3.53 7.14 -9.40
CA PHE A 71 4.98 6.99 -9.56
C PHE A 71 5.35 5.56 -9.98
N MET A 72 4.66 4.54 -9.47
CA MET A 72 4.81 3.15 -9.95
C MET A 72 4.47 3.03 -11.44
N VAL A 73 3.40 3.70 -11.91
CA VAL A 73 3.05 3.72 -13.34
C VAL A 73 4.18 4.32 -14.17
N VAL A 74 4.82 5.41 -13.72
CA VAL A 74 5.99 5.98 -14.40
C VAL A 74 7.14 4.96 -14.48
N GLY A 75 7.41 4.24 -13.38
CA GLY A 75 8.41 3.17 -13.38
C GLY A 75 8.09 2.05 -14.38
N ILE A 76 6.82 1.64 -14.47
CA ILE A 76 6.38 0.64 -15.45
C ILE A 76 6.59 1.15 -16.88
N LEU A 77 6.24 2.40 -17.17
CA LEU A 77 6.43 3.01 -18.50
C LEU A 77 7.90 3.07 -18.94
N ILE A 78 8.82 3.16 -17.99
CA ILE A 78 10.27 3.11 -18.26
C ILE A 78 10.74 1.65 -18.42
N LEU A 79 10.32 0.76 -17.52
CA LEU A 79 10.79 -0.63 -17.51
C LEU A 79 10.26 -1.46 -18.67
N VAL A 80 9.05 -1.23 -19.15
CA VAL A 80 8.45 -2.02 -20.25
C VAL A 80 9.26 -1.89 -21.55
N PRO A 81 9.55 -0.68 -22.07
CA PRO A 81 10.39 -0.53 -23.27
C PRO A 81 11.79 -1.15 -23.10
N GLU A 82 12.41 -0.92 -21.96
CA GLU A 82 13.74 -1.47 -21.65
C GLU A 82 13.72 -3.00 -21.64
N THR A 83 12.68 -3.59 -21.05
CA THR A 83 12.49 -5.05 -21.03
C THR A 83 12.33 -5.61 -22.44
N VAL A 84 11.51 -4.95 -23.30
CA VAL A 84 11.32 -5.36 -24.68
C VAL A 84 12.61 -5.25 -25.49
N LEU A 85 13.38 -4.18 -25.31
CA LEU A 85 14.70 -4.01 -25.95
C LEU A 85 15.67 -5.10 -25.51
N ARG A 86 15.70 -5.42 -24.22
CA ARG A 86 16.55 -6.48 -23.67
C ARG A 86 16.18 -7.88 -24.18
N MET A 87 14.89 -8.14 -24.40
CA MET A 87 14.47 -9.41 -25.02
C MET A 87 14.95 -9.56 -26.48
N ARG A 88 15.08 -8.44 -27.20
CA ARG A 88 15.58 -8.43 -28.57
C ARG A 88 17.11 -8.46 -28.63
N HIS A 89 17.78 -7.83 -27.70
CA HIS A 89 19.24 -7.70 -27.61
C HIS A 89 19.67 -8.08 -26.17
N PRO A 90 19.77 -9.40 -25.90
CA PRO A 90 20.20 -9.84 -24.57
C PRO A 90 21.63 -9.34 -24.30
N ALA A 91 21.84 -8.90 -23.08
CA ALA A 91 23.15 -8.44 -22.65
C ALA A 91 23.52 -9.18 -21.35
N GLN A 92 24.77 -9.63 -21.32
CA GLN A 92 25.30 -10.31 -20.15
C GLN A 92 25.55 -9.33 -19.00
N VAL A 93 25.07 -9.67 -17.82
CA VAL A 93 25.49 -9.02 -16.58
C VAL A 93 26.80 -9.67 -16.15
N THR A 94 27.92 -9.00 -16.40
CA THR A 94 29.26 -9.58 -16.18
C THR A 94 30.11 -8.69 -15.27
N GLY A 95 31.12 -9.29 -14.70
CA GLY A 95 32.15 -8.58 -13.93
C GLY A 95 31.98 -8.66 -12.42
N ILE A 96 32.81 -7.92 -11.69
CA ILE A 96 32.85 -7.89 -10.23
C ILE A 96 31.53 -7.33 -9.63
N THR A 97 30.80 -6.57 -10.41
CA THR A 97 29.54 -5.91 -10.04
C THR A 97 28.43 -6.92 -9.75
N ILE A 98 28.45 -8.12 -10.36
CA ILE A 98 27.44 -9.16 -10.11
C ILE A 98 27.52 -9.66 -8.66
N TRP A 99 28.72 -9.79 -8.10
CA TRP A 99 28.90 -10.20 -6.72
C TRP A 99 28.37 -9.16 -5.73
N VAL A 100 28.56 -7.88 -6.05
CA VAL A 100 27.98 -6.78 -5.27
C VAL A 100 26.47 -6.79 -5.37
N ALA A 101 25.92 -6.99 -6.58
CA ALA A 101 24.48 -7.10 -6.79
C ALA A 101 23.86 -8.28 -6.00
N VAL A 102 24.49 -9.46 -6.04
CA VAL A 102 24.04 -10.63 -5.27
C VAL A 102 24.08 -10.36 -3.76
N GLY A 103 25.17 -9.74 -3.27
CA GLY A 103 25.28 -9.39 -1.85
C GLY A 103 24.21 -8.42 -1.40
N LEU A 104 23.92 -7.38 -2.19
CA LEU A 104 22.85 -6.43 -1.89
C LEU A 104 21.45 -7.05 -2.00
N ALA A 105 21.18 -7.85 -3.03
CA ALA A 105 19.91 -8.55 -3.17
C ALA A 105 19.65 -9.51 -2.00
N ALA A 106 20.68 -10.23 -1.53
CA ALA A 106 20.59 -11.05 -0.33
C ALA A 106 20.27 -10.21 0.92
N LEU A 107 20.94 -9.09 1.09
CA LEU A 107 20.72 -8.19 2.21
C LEU A 107 19.27 -7.64 2.21
N PHE A 108 18.78 -7.18 1.06
CA PHE A 108 17.42 -6.65 0.93
C PHE A 108 16.37 -7.73 1.15
N LEU A 109 16.55 -8.91 0.56
CA LEU A 109 15.68 -10.07 0.80
C LEU A 109 15.60 -10.43 2.29
N CYS A 110 16.74 -10.50 2.98
CA CYS A 110 16.78 -10.77 4.42
C CYS A 110 16.08 -9.67 5.23
N ALA A 111 16.31 -8.40 4.90
CA ALA A 111 15.70 -7.27 5.57
C ALA A 111 14.18 -7.26 5.40
N ASN A 112 13.68 -7.45 4.17
CA ASN A 112 12.26 -7.48 3.86
C ASN A 112 11.56 -8.73 4.39
N ALA A 113 12.21 -9.90 4.35
CA ALA A 113 11.70 -11.12 5.00
C ALA A 113 11.56 -10.93 6.53
N ARG A 114 12.54 -10.26 7.16
CA ARG A 114 12.44 -9.89 8.58
C ARG A 114 11.28 -8.91 8.83
N ALA A 115 11.08 -7.92 7.95
CA ALA A 115 9.96 -7.00 8.04
C ALA A 115 8.61 -7.72 7.93
N VAL A 116 8.49 -8.72 7.03
CA VAL A 116 7.33 -9.61 6.94
C VAL A 116 7.09 -10.35 8.26
N ALA A 117 8.14 -10.93 8.85
CA ALA A 117 8.02 -11.66 10.10
C ALA A 117 7.56 -10.76 11.26
N VAL A 118 8.12 -9.57 11.38
CA VAL A 118 7.74 -8.55 12.38
C VAL A 118 6.30 -8.08 12.16
N SER A 119 5.93 -7.77 10.93
CA SER A 119 4.57 -7.32 10.59
C SER A 119 3.52 -8.40 10.85
N ARG A 120 3.84 -9.67 10.58
CA ARG A 120 2.95 -10.81 10.90
C ARG A 120 2.75 -10.98 12.41
N ARG A 121 3.79 -10.77 13.23
CA ARG A 121 3.67 -10.77 14.69
C ARG A 121 2.80 -9.60 15.17
N ALA A 122 3.11 -8.38 14.71
CA ALA A 122 2.34 -7.19 15.04
C ALA A 122 0.85 -7.32 14.66
N ARG A 123 0.53 -7.96 13.53
CA ARG A 123 -0.83 -8.26 13.10
C ARG A 123 -1.56 -9.21 14.05
N ARG A 124 -0.87 -10.16 14.66
CA ARG A 124 -1.47 -11.08 15.66
C ARG A 124 -1.80 -10.35 16.96
N GLU A 125 -0.96 -9.42 17.36
CA GLU A 125 -1.14 -8.64 18.60
C GLU A 125 -2.12 -7.48 18.42
N ASN A 126 -2.13 -6.87 17.25
CA ASN A 126 -2.98 -5.73 16.91
C ASN A 126 -3.46 -5.82 15.44
N PRO A 127 -4.68 -6.33 15.19
CA PRO A 127 -5.22 -6.52 13.85
C PRO A 127 -5.69 -5.21 13.18
N ALA A 128 -5.05 -4.08 13.47
CA ALA A 128 -5.38 -2.80 12.84
C ALA A 128 -5.20 -2.86 11.31
N PRO A 129 -6.11 -2.23 10.51
CA PRO A 129 -6.04 -2.25 9.04
C PRO A 129 -4.70 -1.79 8.48
N ILE A 130 -4.09 -0.77 9.11
CA ILE A 130 -2.78 -0.26 8.71
C ILE A 130 -1.67 -1.31 8.87
N VAL A 131 -1.71 -2.13 9.93
CA VAL A 131 -0.72 -3.20 10.14
C VAL A 131 -0.89 -4.30 9.09
N GLN A 132 -2.14 -4.55 8.66
CA GLN A 132 -2.42 -5.51 7.59
C GLN A 132 -1.89 -5.01 6.24
N ALA A 133 -2.12 -3.72 5.92
CA ALA A 133 -1.61 -3.10 4.70
C ALA A 133 -0.07 -3.15 4.65
N TYR A 134 0.60 -2.79 5.74
CA TYR A 134 2.06 -2.90 5.81
C TYR A 134 2.57 -4.33 5.63
N ALA A 135 1.93 -5.31 6.30
CA ALA A 135 2.31 -6.71 6.14
C ALA A 135 2.18 -7.17 4.68
N GLN A 136 1.15 -6.72 3.97
CA GLN A 136 0.94 -7.06 2.57
C GLN A 136 1.99 -6.43 1.65
N ILE A 137 2.34 -5.15 1.86
CA ILE A 137 3.40 -4.45 1.11
C ILE A 137 4.73 -5.21 1.24
N TYR A 138 5.14 -5.57 2.45
CA TYR A 138 6.40 -6.30 2.66
C TYR A 138 6.38 -7.72 2.10
N VAL A 139 5.22 -8.39 2.05
CA VAL A 139 5.10 -9.69 1.38
C VAL A 139 5.34 -9.56 -0.13
N VAL A 140 4.70 -8.59 -0.77
CA VAL A 140 4.90 -8.32 -2.22
C VAL A 140 6.36 -7.97 -2.49
N LYS A 141 6.95 -7.09 -1.69
CA LYS A 141 8.34 -6.69 -1.85
C LYS A 141 9.31 -7.86 -1.65
N SER A 142 9.13 -8.67 -0.60
CA SER A 142 9.95 -9.86 -0.38
C SER A 142 9.82 -10.88 -1.52
N LEU A 143 8.67 -10.95 -2.20
CA LEU A 143 8.49 -11.76 -3.38
C LEU A 143 9.31 -11.22 -4.56
N MET A 144 9.28 -9.90 -4.79
CA MET A 144 10.09 -9.24 -5.84
C MET A 144 11.58 -9.46 -5.58
N ASP A 145 12.07 -9.21 -4.37
CA ASP A 145 13.46 -9.45 -3.97
C ASP A 145 13.88 -10.91 -4.19
N SER A 146 12.96 -11.87 -3.94
CA SER A 146 13.22 -13.29 -4.17
C SER A 146 13.44 -13.60 -5.65
N VAL A 147 12.67 -12.96 -6.55
CA VAL A 147 12.85 -13.09 -8.00
C VAL A 147 14.20 -12.50 -8.41
N VAL A 148 14.52 -11.30 -7.91
CA VAL A 148 15.81 -10.62 -8.17
C VAL A 148 16.98 -11.50 -7.75
N PHE A 149 16.95 -11.97 -6.49
CA PHE A 149 18.01 -12.78 -5.92
C PHE A 149 18.18 -14.11 -6.67
N ALA A 150 17.08 -14.82 -6.96
CA ALA A 150 17.10 -16.07 -7.70
C ALA A 150 17.70 -15.87 -9.10
N THR A 151 17.31 -14.81 -9.81
CA THR A 151 17.84 -14.46 -11.14
C THR A 151 19.35 -14.25 -11.09
N LEU A 152 19.84 -13.45 -10.14
CA LEU A 152 21.26 -13.16 -10.01
C LEU A 152 22.09 -14.41 -9.66
N ILE A 153 21.56 -15.29 -8.76
CA ILE A 153 22.22 -16.55 -8.43
C ILE A 153 22.32 -17.49 -9.63
N VAL A 154 21.24 -17.64 -10.41
CA VAL A 154 21.25 -18.47 -11.60
C VAL A 154 22.23 -17.90 -12.65
N THR A 155 22.22 -16.59 -12.86
CA THR A 155 23.16 -15.90 -13.77
C THR A 155 24.61 -16.13 -13.37
N LEU A 156 24.90 -16.17 -12.06
CA LEU A 156 26.25 -16.43 -11.56
C LEU A 156 26.67 -17.90 -11.69
N SER A 157 25.72 -18.83 -11.54
CA SER A 157 26.01 -20.27 -11.42
C SER A 157 25.99 -21.00 -12.76
N VAL A 158 25.30 -20.48 -13.75
CA VAL A 158 25.04 -21.17 -15.02
C VAL A 158 25.55 -20.35 -16.19
N HIS A 159 26.49 -20.93 -16.97
CA HIS A 159 27.05 -20.33 -18.18
C HIS A 159 26.38 -20.91 -19.45
N ALA A 160 25.08 -20.65 -19.61
CA ALA A 160 24.32 -21.11 -20.78
C ALA A 160 23.71 -19.93 -21.55
N VAL A 161 23.52 -20.06 -22.86
CA VAL A 161 23.00 -19.00 -23.72
C VAL A 161 21.65 -18.49 -23.30
N TRP A 162 20.78 -19.35 -22.73
CA TRP A 162 19.45 -18.96 -22.25
C TRP A 162 19.48 -18.06 -21.01
N VAL A 163 20.59 -18.04 -20.25
CA VAL A 163 20.75 -17.20 -19.04
C VAL A 163 20.76 -15.72 -19.41
N GLU A 164 21.16 -15.36 -20.63
CA GLU A 164 21.12 -13.98 -21.13
C GLU A 164 19.69 -13.42 -21.18
N TYR A 165 18.68 -14.30 -21.35
CA TYR A 165 17.27 -13.91 -21.35
C TYR A 165 16.64 -13.90 -19.96
N LEU A 166 17.31 -14.48 -18.96
CA LEU A 166 16.74 -14.65 -17.62
C LEU A 166 16.47 -13.30 -16.93
N ASP A 167 17.39 -12.33 -17.11
CA ASP A 167 17.23 -10.97 -16.58
C ASP A 167 15.99 -10.30 -17.19
N ALA A 168 15.76 -10.45 -18.50
CA ALA A 168 14.57 -9.92 -19.15
C ALA A 168 13.28 -10.62 -18.69
N VAL A 169 13.30 -11.94 -18.54
CA VAL A 169 12.14 -12.73 -18.05
C VAL A 169 11.80 -12.32 -16.61
N ALA A 170 12.80 -12.19 -15.74
CA ALA A 170 12.60 -11.74 -14.37
C ALA A 170 12.04 -10.31 -14.32
N ALA A 171 12.55 -9.40 -15.18
CA ALA A 171 12.02 -8.05 -15.31
C ALA A 171 10.53 -8.05 -15.73
N VAL A 172 10.11 -8.92 -16.65
CA VAL A 172 8.68 -9.10 -17.00
C VAL A 172 7.86 -9.49 -15.78
N VAL A 173 8.32 -10.47 -15.01
CA VAL A 173 7.61 -10.91 -13.78
C VAL A 173 7.46 -9.76 -12.80
N ILE A 174 8.53 -8.99 -12.57
CA ILE A 174 8.51 -7.83 -11.67
C ILE A 174 7.54 -6.74 -12.18
N VAL A 175 7.57 -6.44 -13.49
CA VAL A 175 6.66 -5.47 -14.11
C VAL A 175 5.19 -5.91 -13.92
N LEU A 176 4.87 -7.19 -14.08
CA LEU A 176 3.51 -7.70 -13.82
C LEU A 176 3.08 -7.53 -12.35
N ILE A 177 3.99 -7.80 -11.42
CA ILE A 177 3.74 -7.56 -9.99
C ILE A 177 3.53 -6.06 -9.74
N MET A 178 4.33 -5.18 -10.35
CA MET A 178 4.20 -3.73 -10.24
C MET A 178 2.87 -3.23 -10.80
N ILE A 179 2.44 -3.73 -11.98
CA ILE A 179 1.14 -3.38 -12.59
C ILE A 179 0.00 -3.74 -11.64
N TYR A 180 -0.01 -4.96 -11.11
CA TYR A 180 -1.02 -5.40 -10.15
C TYR A 180 -1.05 -4.51 -8.90
N SER A 181 0.13 -4.23 -8.32
CA SER A 181 0.27 -3.42 -7.12
C SER A 181 -0.16 -1.96 -7.34
N ALA A 182 0.24 -1.36 -8.47
CA ALA A 182 -0.14 0.00 -8.84
C ALA A 182 -1.66 0.12 -9.03
N TRP A 183 -2.27 -0.85 -9.73
CA TRP A 183 -3.71 -0.89 -9.95
C TRP A 183 -4.48 -0.98 -8.63
N ASP A 184 -4.08 -1.89 -7.76
CA ASP A 184 -4.72 -2.08 -6.45
C ASP A 184 -4.61 -0.81 -5.60
N LEU A 185 -3.42 -0.21 -5.53
CA LEU A 185 -3.15 1.00 -4.76
C LEU A 185 -3.95 2.21 -5.27
N ILE A 186 -3.94 2.45 -6.59
CA ILE A 186 -4.68 3.56 -7.21
C ILE A 186 -6.18 3.37 -7.03
N ARG A 187 -6.68 2.16 -7.26
CA ARG A 187 -8.11 1.85 -7.11
C ARG A 187 -8.61 2.08 -5.68
N HIS A 188 -7.86 1.65 -4.67
CA HIS A 188 -8.20 1.89 -3.27
C HIS A 188 -8.13 3.38 -2.93
N ALA A 189 -7.06 4.07 -3.33
CA ALA A 189 -6.91 5.49 -3.07
C ALA A 189 -8.05 6.32 -3.68
N ILE A 190 -8.46 6.03 -4.93
CA ILE A 190 -9.57 6.73 -5.60
C ILE A 190 -10.90 6.45 -4.89
N ARG A 191 -11.18 5.20 -4.50
CA ARG A 191 -12.41 4.86 -3.79
C ARG A 191 -12.56 5.61 -2.48
N ASP A 192 -11.47 5.67 -1.71
CA ASP A 192 -11.45 6.37 -0.43
C ASP A 192 -11.53 7.89 -0.60
N LEU A 193 -10.94 8.46 -1.67
CA LEU A 193 -11.04 9.88 -1.99
C LEU A 193 -12.45 10.28 -2.43
N LEU A 194 -13.15 9.38 -3.13
CA LEU A 194 -14.54 9.59 -3.60
C LEU A 194 -15.59 9.27 -2.53
N ASP A 195 -15.19 9.06 -1.25
CA ASP A 195 -16.11 8.73 -0.17
C ASP A 195 -16.99 7.51 -0.46
N GLN A 196 -16.41 6.45 -1.05
CA GLN A 196 -17.16 5.23 -1.30
C GLN A 196 -17.73 4.69 0.03
N SER A 197 -18.98 4.25 -0.04
CA SER A 197 -19.67 3.63 1.10
C SER A 197 -18.88 2.42 1.63
N LEU A 198 -19.07 2.13 2.91
CA LEU A 198 -18.41 1.00 3.57
C LEU A 198 -18.74 -0.32 2.89
N ALA A 199 -17.87 -1.31 3.06
CA ALA A 199 -18.09 -2.66 2.57
C ALA A 199 -19.40 -3.25 3.12
N GLU A 200 -20.09 -4.04 2.31
CA GLU A 200 -21.40 -4.64 2.60
C GLU A 200 -21.53 -5.25 4.03
N PRO A 201 -20.55 -6.01 4.55
CA PRO A 201 -20.65 -6.55 5.92
C PRO A 201 -20.79 -5.48 6.98
N LEU A 202 -20.14 -4.31 6.81
CA LEU A 202 -20.25 -3.19 7.76
C LEU A 202 -21.57 -2.45 7.60
N GLN A 203 -22.08 -2.31 6.37
CA GLN A 203 -23.41 -1.75 6.12
C GLN A 203 -24.50 -2.62 6.75
N LEU A 204 -24.39 -3.95 6.66
CA LEU A 204 -25.31 -4.87 7.31
C LEU A 204 -25.29 -4.74 8.84
N LEU A 205 -24.14 -4.52 9.45
CA LEU A 205 -24.03 -4.25 10.89
C LEU A 205 -24.76 -2.96 11.28
N ILE A 206 -24.62 -1.89 10.48
CA ILE A 206 -25.33 -0.62 10.70
C ILE A 206 -26.82 -0.84 10.60
N THR A 207 -27.29 -1.50 9.53
CA THR A 207 -28.71 -1.80 9.33
C THR A 207 -29.27 -2.66 10.45
N LYS A 208 -28.57 -3.69 10.89
CA LYS A 208 -28.96 -4.52 12.02
C LYS A 208 -29.11 -3.72 13.32
N ALA A 209 -28.19 -2.79 13.57
CA ALA A 209 -28.27 -1.90 14.74
C ALA A 209 -29.48 -0.96 14.65
N LEU A 210 -29.82 -0.46 13.46
CA LEU A 210 -30.99 0.38 13.23
C LEU A 210 -32.29 -0.40 13.44
N VAL A 211 -32.38 -1.61 12.93
CA VAL A 211 -33.56 -2.49 13.13
C VAL A 211 -33.80 -2.78 14.62
N THR A 212 -32.72 -2.96 15.39
CA THR A 212 -32.87 -3.22 16.85
C THR A 212 -33.47 -2.02 17.58
N HIS A 213 -33.47 -0.82 17.01
CA HIS A 213 -34.00 0.40 17.60
C HIS A 213 -35.14 1.00 16.76
N PHE A 214 -35.87 0.14 16.03
CA PHE A 214 -36.92 0.57 15.10
C PHE A 214 -38.04 1.39 15.77
N ASP A 215 -38.39 1.09 17.02
CA ASP A 215 -39.41 1.79 17.80
C ASP A 215 -39.00 3.21 18.24
N ALA A 216 -37.73 3.59 18.05
CA ALA A 216 -37.21 4.88 18.49
C ALA A 216 -37.31 6.00 17.44
N TYR A 217 -37.72 5.70 16.20
CA TYR A 217 -37.88 6.66 15.11
C TYR A 217 -39.07 6.31 14.22
N SER A 218 -39.68 7.30 13.57
CA SER A 218 -40.83 7.09 12.69
C SER A 218 -40.44 6.77 11.24
N ALA A 219 -39.27 7.28 10.78
CA ALA A 219 -38.78 7.04 9.43
C ALA A 219 -37.26 7.01 9.38
N LEU A 220 -36.71 6.13 8.54
CA LEU A 220 -35.31 6.14 8.15
C LEU A 220 -35.23 6.73 6.75
N HIS A 221 -34.64 7.92 6.61
CA HIS A 221 -34.53 8.61 5.32
C HIS A 221 -33.28 8.17 4.57
N GLU A 222 -32.11 8.25 5.19
CA GLU A 222 -30.86 7.94 4.53
C GLU A 222 -29.78 7.49 5.53
N VAL A 223 -28.90 6.60 5.08
CA VAL A 223 -27.68 6.21 5.79
C VAL A 223 -26.50 6.46 4.87
N ARG A 224 -25.65 7.39 5.23
CA ARG A 224 -24.38 7.64 4.56
C ARG A 224 -23.23 7.13 5.38
N SER A 225 -22.32 6.46 4.74
CA SER A 225 -21.12 5.96 5.41
C SER A 225 -19.91 6.16 4.53
N ARG A 226 -18.77 6.52 5.16
CA ARG A 226 -17.50 6.67 4.46
C ARG A 226 -16.31 6.36 5.37
N SER A 227 -15.19 6.02 4.77
CA SER A 227 -13.91 5.93 5.44
C SER A 227 -13.07 7.19 5.21
N SER A 228 -12.31 7.62 6.19
CA SER A 228 -11.32 8.70 6.06
C SER A 228 -10.10 8.32 6.89
N GLY A 229 -9.13 7.70 6.25
CA GLY A 229 -7.96 7.11 6.92
C GLY A 229 -8.39 6.07 7.96
N ARG A 230 -8.13 6.35 9.25
CA ARG A 230 -8.48 5.45 10.36
C ARG A 230 -9.88 5.64 10.92
N ALA A 231 -10.58 6.66 10.48
CA ALA A 231 -11.91 7.00 10.99
C ALA A 231 -13.00 6.54 10.03
N VAL A 232 -14.06 5.99 10.60
CA VAL A 232 -15.30 5.68 9.88
C VAL A 232 -16.33 6.70 10.30
N TYR A 233 -16.94 7.35 9.33
CA TYR A 233 -18.02 8.30 9.54
C TYR A 233 -19.32 7.67 9.06
N ILE A 234 -20.33 7.70 9.93
CA ILE A 234 -21.67 7.19 9.65
C ILE A 234 -22.63 8.33 9.98
N GLU A 235 -23.36 8.77 8.98
CA GLU A 235 -24.41 9.78 9.09
C GLU A 235 -25.75 9.09 8.87
N ILE A 236 -26.66 9.24 9.83
CA ILE A 236 -27.98 8.60 9.79
C ILE A 236 -29.03 9.69 9.88
N PHE A 237 -29.93 9.74 8.91
CA PHE A 237 -31.01 10.70 8.84
C PHE A 237 -32.31 10.01 9.27
N LEU A 238 -32.79 10.35 10.48
CA LEU A 238 -33.99 9.77 11.08
C LEU A 238 -35.11 10.81 11.12
N GLY A 239 -36.33 10.38 10.80
CA GLY A 239 -37.55 11.12 11.05
C GLY A 239 -38.15 10.73 12.39
N PHE A 240 -38.68 11.74 13.10
CA PHE A 240 -39.40 11.56 14.37
C PHE A 240 -40.82 12.13 14.23
N GLU A 241 -41.74 11.68 15.07
CA GLU A 241 -43.09 12.25 15.05
C GLU A 241 -43.09 13.75 15.40
N PRO A 242 -43.91 14.57 14.68
CA PRO A 242 -43.97 16.02 14.91
C PRO A 242 -44.40 16.42 16.35
N SER A 243 -45.06 15.52 17.06
CA SER A 243 -45.46 15.69 18.46
C SER A 243 -44.30 15.55 19.45
N MET A 244 -43.16 15.00 19.02
CA MET A 244 -42.01 14.76 19.87
C MET A 244 -41.20 16.04 20.09
N THR A 245 -41.12 16.52 21.32
CA THR A 245 -40.25 17.64 21.66
C THR A 245 -38.78 17.21 21.68
N ILE A 246 -37.87 18.11 21.33
CA ILE A 246 -36.41 17.84 21.29
C ILE A 246 -35.88 17.31 22.64
N GLY A 247 -36.53 17.71 23.78
CA GLY A 247 -36.18 17.22 25.10
C GLY A 247 -36.63 15.79 25.40
N ALA A 248 -37.60 15.25 24.65
CA ALA A 248 -38.08 13.88 24.76
C ALA A 248 -37.33 12.90 23.84
N MET A 249 -36.51 13.42 22.94
CA MET A 249 -35.62 12.56 22.13
C MET A 249 -34.71 11.75 23.06
N PRO A 250 -34.61 10.42 22.88
CA PRO A 250 -33.72 9.61 23.69
C PRO A 250 -32.28 10.10 23.52
N SER A 251 -31.88 11.01 24.42
CA SER A 251 -30.51 11.50 24.54
C SER A 251 -29.65 10.37 25.10
N ARG A 252 -29.40 9.34 24.28
CA ARG A 252 -28.32 8.43 24.62
C ARG A 252 -27.02 9.22 24.48
N ARG A 253 -26.45 9.59 25.63
CA ARG A 253 -25.07 10.01 25.80
C ARG A 253 -24.23 9.30 24.76
N ARG A 254 -23.38 10.06 24.06
CA ARG A 254 -22.25 9.58 23.24
C ARG A 254 -21.79 8.25 23.81
N SER A 255 -22.19 7.15 23.18
CA SER A 255 -21.55 5.88 23.43
C SER A 255 -20.09 6.15 23.08
N ARG A 256 -19.21 6.08 24.08
CA ARG A 256 -17.78 6.02 23.84
C ARG A 256 -17.59 5.07 22.70
N THR A 257 -17.10 5.58 21.59
CA THR A 257 -16.58 4.75 20.51
C THR A 257 -15.69 3.70 21.17
N ARG A 258 -16.21 2.49 21.41
CA ARG A 258 -15.33 1.35 21.65
C ARG A 258 -14.56 1.22 20.35
N ARG A 259 -13.31 1.60 20.43
CA ARG A 259 -12.35 1.28 19.40
C ARG A 259 -12.27 -0.24 19.35
N TYR A 260 -13.00 -0.84 18.44
CA TYR A 260 -12.74 -2.21 18.04
C TYR A 260 -11.54 -2.11 17.07
N TRP A 261 -10.37 -2.24 17.65
CA TRP A 261 -9.12 -2.48 16.92
C TRP A 261 -8.68 -3.92 17.16
#